data_3bf30eaf3b5f2a3e0c5a27d0abe76520
#
_entry.id   3bf30eaf3b5f2a3e0c5a27d0abe76520
#
_cell.length_a   1.000
_cell.length_b   1.000
_cell.length_c   1.000
_cell.angle_alpha   90.00
_cell.angle_beta   90.00
_cell.angle_gamma   90.00
#
_symmetry.space_group_name_H-M   'P 1'
#
loop_
_entity.id
_entity.type
_entity.pdbx_description
1 polymer ?
#
loop_
_entity_poly.entity_id
_entity_poly.type
_entity_poly.pdbx_seq_one_letter_code
_entity_poly.pdbx_strand_id
1 'polypeptide(L)'
;MKNSNFNIYADFGKSKIRVGAIKKDDPIKNFFCESNYFTDYLSAEPEIEKIISKIEKYTNEYLENIDLMIDSPKTLSISLSLLKKFDGSKLKKEDIQFLIQDAKQQILRNYTSLNIIHIIVKSYKIDNTDYVFPPININCDLLSLDIIFLCLPKKNIEKI
;
A
#
# COMPACT_ATOMS: atom_id res chain seq x y z
N MET A 1 -7.39 0.60 -24.06
CA MET A 1 -6.27 1.16 -23.27
C MET A 1 -5.02 0.36 -23.65
N LYS A 2 -3.96 1.01 -24.12
CA LYS A 2 -2.68 0.32 -24.35
C LYS A 2 -2.05 0.11 -22.96
N ASN A 3 -1.83 -1.12 -22.55
CA ASN A 3 -1.06 -1.39 -21.35
C ASN A 3 0.37 -0.85 -21.54
N SER A 4 0.81 0.03 -20.67
CA SER A 4 2.20 0.49 -20.66
C SER A 4 3.17 -0.69 -20.57
N ASN A 5 4.26 -0.64 -21.32
CA ASN A 5 5.31 -1.66 -21.31
C ASN A 5 6.26 -1.53 -20.10
N PHE A 6 6.09 -0.47 -19.31
CA PHE A 6 6.92 -0.20 -18.15
C PHE A 6 6.09 -0.16 -16.85
N ASN A 7 6.68 -0.62 -15.76
CA ASN A 7 6.24 -0.32 -14.41
C ASN A 7 7.04 0.88 -13.91
N ILE A 8 6.36 1.88 -13.38
CA ILE A 8 6.97 3.11 -12.88
C ILE A 8 6.83 3.14 -11.37
N TYR A 9 7.94 3.30 -10.68
CA TYR A 9 8.03 3.38 -9.22
C TYR A 9 8.60 4.71 -8.81
N ALA A 10 7.95 5.41 -7.91
CA ALA A 10 8.42 6.67 -7.35
C ALA A 10 8.57 6.57 -5.83
N ASP A 11 9.72 6.96 -5.33
CA ASP A 11 10.03 7.06 -3.90
C ASP A 11 10.15 8.54 -3.50
N PHE A 12 9.22 9.00 -2.68
CA PHE A 12 9.19 10.34 -2.10
C PHE A 12 9.80 10.28 -0.69
N GLY A 13 11.13 10.32 -0.64
CA GLY A 13 11.87 10.41 0.61
C GLY A 13 11.86 11.83 1.20
N LYS A 14 12.53 12.03 2.34
CA LYS A 14 12.53 13.32 3.06
C LYS A 14 13.21 14.48 2.31
N SER A 15 14.16 14.18 1.46
CA SER A 15 14.99 15.18 0.77
C SER A 15 15.22 14.89 -0.71
N LYS A 16 14.75 13.74 -1.17
CA LYS A 16 14.97 13.28 -2.55
C LYS A 16 13.73 12.61 -3.09
N ILE A 17 13.45 12.84 -4.36
CA ILE A 17 12.55 12.05 -5.17
C ILE A 17 13.40 11.11 -6.01
N ARG A 18 13.08 9.82 -5.99
CA ARG A 18 13.70 8.82 -6.85
C ARG A 18 12.62 8.19 -7.69
N VAL A 19 12.87 8.07 -8.98
CA VAL A 19 11.91 7.42 -9.87
C VAL A 19 12.64 6.43 -10.75
N GLY A 20 12.06 5.23 -10.87
CA GLY A 20 12.53 4.16 -11.72
C GLY A 20 11.46 3.70 -12.70
N ALA A 21 11.84 3.44 -13.94
CA ALA A 21 11.00 2.76 -14.92
C ALA A 21 11.65 1.41 -15.25
N ILE A 22 10.90 0.33 -15.08
CA ILE A 22 11.35 -1.04 -15.32
C ILE A 22 10.50 -1.64 -16.44
N LYS A 23 11.14 -2.10 -17.51
CA LYS A 23 10.44 -2.75 -18.61
C LYS A 23 9.90 -4.11 -18.18
N LYS A 24 8.62 -4.40 -18.46
CA LYS A 24 7.93 -5.62 -17.98
C LYS A 24 8.56 -6.91 -18.50
N ASP A 25 8.94 -6.92 -19.79
CA ASP A 25 9.48 -8.11 -20.45
C ASP A 25 11.01 -8.18 -20.42
N ASP A 26 11.68 -7.13 -19.95
CA ASP A 26 13.14 -7.02 -19.91
C ASP A 26 13.57 -6.16 -18.72
N PRO A 27 13.65 -6.74 -17.50
CA PRO A 27 14.00 -5.99 -16.30
C PRO A 27 15.42 -5.38 -16.30
N ILE A 28 16.28 -5.81 -17.22
CA ILE A 28 17.62 -5.23 -17.41
C ILE A 28 17.50 -3.85 -18.02
N LYS A 29 16.49 -3.62 -18.88
CA LYS A 29 16.17 -2.29 -19.42
C LYS A 29 15.40 -1.49 -18.38
N ASN A 30 16.14 -0.73 -17.61
CA ASN A 30 15.60 0.16 -16.61
C ASN A 30 16.16 1.57 -16.77
N PHE A 31 15.39 2.52 -16.30
CA PHE A 31 15.77 3.93 -16.18
C PHE A 31 15.63 4.34 -14.72
N PHE A 32 16.60 5.09 -14.23
CA PHE A 32 16.56 5.63 -12.89
C PHE A 32 16.96 7.10 -12.93
N CYS A 33 16.21 7.93 -12.22
CA CYS A 33 16.61 9.31 -11.97
C CYS A 33 16.26 9.72 -10.55
N GLU A 34 17.03 10.66 -10.01
CA GLU A 34 16.75 11.28 -8.73
C GLU A 34 16.82 12.79 -8.85
N SER A 35 16.08 13.49 -8.00
CA SER A 35 16.18 14.93 -7.81
C SER A 35 16.10 15.26 -6.33
N ASN A 36 16.81 16.31 -5.92
CA ASN A 36 16.72 16.84 -4.57
C ASN A 36 15.58 17.87 -4.53
N TYR A 37 14.79 17.85 -3.45
CA TYR A 37 13.88 18.94 -3.14
C TYR A 37 14.06 19.34 -1.68
N PHE A 38 13.71 20.57 -1.40
CA PHE A 38 13.86 21.10 -0.05
C PHE A 38 12.48 21.51 0.48
N THR A 39 12.15 20.99 1.63
CA THR A 39 11.19 21.48 2.61
C THR A 39 9.72 21.10 2.49
N ASP A 40 9.09 20.98 1.33
CA ASP A 40 7.69 20.50 1.24
C ASP A 40 7.33 19.94 -0.14
N TYR A 41 6.17 19.26 -0.23
CA TYR A 41 5.70 18.66 -1.49
C TYR A 41 5.33 19.70 -2.55
N LEU A 42 4.96 20.91 -2.17
CA LEU A 42 4.63 21.98 -3.12
C LEU A 42 5.87 22.48 -3.85
N SER A 43 7.03 22.51 -3.17
CA SER A 43 8.31 22.83 -3.80
C SER A 43 8.84 21.71 -4.70
N ALA A 44 8.27 20.49 -4.58
CA ALA A 44 8.66 19.32 -5.38
C ALA A 44 8.00 19.30 -6.77
N GLU A 45 6.87 20.01 -6.97
CA GLU A 45 6.08 19.95 -8.21
C GLU A 45 6.92 20.19 -9.48
N PRO A 46 7.75 21.23 -9.60
CA PRO A 46 8.57 21.45 -10.79
C PRO A 46 9.60 20.32 -11.03
N GLU A 47 10.10 19.71 -9.97
CA GLU A 47 11.06 18.61 -10.09
C GLU A 47 10.35 17.31 -10.51
N ILE A 48 9.13 17.09 -10.02
CA ILE A 48 8.28 15.96 -10.45
C ILE A 48 7.98 16.05 -11.95
N GLU A 49 7.57 17.22 -12.44
CA GLU A 49 7.32 17.44 -13.86
C GLU A 49 8.55 17.16 -14.74
N LYS A 50 9.73 17.61 -14.30
CA LYS A 50 10.99 17.31 -15.01
C LYS A 50 11.30 15.81 -15.03
N ILE A 51 11.06 15.11 -13.93
CA ILE A 51 11.28 13.67 -13.81
C ILE A 51 10.31 12.91 -14.72
N ILE A 52 9.03 13.26 -14.69
CA ILE A 52 8.00 12.68 -15.56
C ILE A 52 8.40 12.86 -17.03
N SER A 53 8.73 14.06 -17.44
CA SER A 53 9.17 14.34 -18.82
C SER A 53 10.39 13.53 -19.25
N LYS A 54 11.36 13.29 -18.33
CA LYS A 54 12.53 12.44 -18.62
C LYS A 54 12.13 10.98 -18.83
N ILE A 55 11.22 10.46 -18.00
CA ILE A 55 10.76 9.08 -18.08
C ILE A 55 9.95 8.87 -19.36
N GLU A 56 9.01 9.76 -19.67
CA GLU A 56 8.21 9.69 -20.89
C GLU A 56 9.07 9.71 -22.15
N LYS A 57 10.12 10.55 -22.17
CA LYS A 57 11.11 10.55 -23.26
C LYS A 57 11.88 9.23 -23.35
N TYR A 58 12.27 8.65 -22.21
CA TYR A 58 13.00 7.39 -22.19
C TYR A 58 12.12 6.21 -22.62
N THR A 59 10.89 6.14 -22.10
CA THR A 59 9.96 5.04 -22.39
C THR A 59 9.28 5.19 -23.73
N ASN A 60 9.22 6.40 -24.29
CA ASN A 60 8.41 6.81 -25.43
C ASN A 60 6.92 6.51 -25.24
N GLU A 61 6.45 6.61 -23.99
CA GLU A 61 5.07 6.38 -23.56
C GLU A 61 4.65 7.49 -22.59
N TYR A 62 3.37 7.86 -22.59
CA TYR A 62 2.79 8.69 -21.55
C TYR A 62 2.57 7.87 -20.29
N LEU A 63 2.87 8.45 -19.13
CA LEU A 63 2.69 7.78 -17.84
C LEU A 63 1.21 7.81 -17.44
N GLU A 64 0.59 6.62 -17.35
CA GLU A 64 -0.79 6.48 -16.88
C GLU A 64 -0.87 6.13 -15.39
N ASN A 65 0.11 5.39 -14.87
CA ASN A 65 0.14 4.90 -13.50
C ASN A 65 1.56 4.95 -12.94
N ILE A 66 1.66 5.33 -11.67
CA ILE A 66 2.91 5.34 -10.91
C ILE A 66 2.65 4.67 -9.57
N ASP A 67 3.46 3.68 -9.23
CA ASP A 67 3.48 3.08 -7.89
C ASP A 67 4.28 3.98 -6.96
N LEU A 68 3.61 4.53 -5.96
CA LEU A 68 4.18 5.56 -5.10
C LEU A 68 4.55 5.01 -3.73
N MET A 69 5.82 5.18 -3.35
CA MET A 69 6.31 4.98 -1.99
C MET A 69 6.46 6.34 -1.30
N ILE A 70 5.90 6.47 -0.09
CA ILE A 70 5.92 7.72 0.67
C ILE A 70 6.56 7.46 2.03
N ASP A 71 7.68 8.12 2.31
CA ASP A 71 8.26 8.20 3.65
C ASP A 71 7.74 9.46 4.35
N SER A 72 6.72 9.29 5.18
CA SER A 72 6.16 10.38 5.95
C SER A 72 6.37 10.15 7.46
N PRO A 73 6.96 11.12 8.18
CA PRO A 73 7.06 11.04 9.64
C PRO A 73 5.70 11.08 10.35
N LYS A 74 4.63 11.35 9.61
CA LYS A 74 3.24 11.35 10.10
C LYS A 74 2.51 10.05 9.82
N THR A 75 3.19 9.04 9.29
CA THR A 75 2.62 7.70 9.15
C THR A 75 2.35 7.12 10.52
N LEU A 76 1.11 6.69 10.73
CA LEU A 76 0.66 6.02 11.94
C LEU A 76 0.44 4.55 11.66
N SER A 77 0.92 3.70 12.56
CA SER A 77 0.65 2.27 12.54
C SER A 77 -0.36 1.95 13.64
N ILE A 78 -1.51 1.40 13.26
CA ILE A 78 -2.57 1.00 14.19
C ILE A 78 -2.71 -0.51 14.09
N SER A 79 -2.47 -1.20 15.21
CA SER A 79 -2.66 -2.65 15.30
C SER A 79 -4.04 -2.97 15.88
N LEU A 80 -4.71 -3.94 15.28
CA LEU A 80 -6.01 -4.42 15.72
C LEU A 80 -6.04 -5.94 15.67
N SER A 81 -6.47 -6.57 16.77
CA SER A 81 -6.73 -8.01 16.83
C SER A 81 -8.24 -8.25 16.82
N LEU A 82 -8.70 -9.08 15.89
CA LEU A 82 -10.09 -9.48 15.74
C LEU A 82 -10.27 -10.94 16.14
N LEU A 83 -11.39 -11.25 16.76
CA LEU A 83 -11.75 -12.59 17.15
C LEU A 83 -13.17 -12.90 16.65
N LYS A 84 -13.35 -14.04 15.97
CA LYS A 84 -14.66 -14.50 15.49
C LYS A 84 -14.85 -15.99 15.71
N LYS A 85 -16.04 -16.37 16.22
CA LYS A 85 -16.45 -17.77 16.36
C LYS A 85 -17.08 -18.28 15.08
N PHE A 86 -16.83 -19.55 14.76
CA PHE A 86 -17.27 -20.23 13.53
C PHE A 86 -18.00 -21.57 13.79
N ASP A 87 -18.07 -22.03 15.02
CA ASP A 87 -18.79 -23.25 15.44
C ASP A 87 -18.47 -24.50 14.59
N GLY A 88 -17.18 -24.73 14.32
CA GLY A 88 -16.68 -25.89 13.57
C GLY A 88 -16.88 -25.83 12.06
N SER A 89 -17.41 -24.75 11.53
CA SER A 89 -17.59 -24.60 10.08
C SER A 89 -16.26 -24.39 9.35
N LYS A 90 -16.24 -24.73 8.05
CA LYS A 90 -15.05 -24.49 7.21
C LYS A 90 -14.87 -23.01 6.93
N LEU A 91 -13.69 -22.49 7.23
CA LEU A 91 -13.31 -21.10 6.95
C LEU A 91 -13.21 -20.87 5.44
N LYS A 92 -13.93 -19.85 4.96
CA LYS A 92 -13.92 -19.42 3.56
C LYS A 92 -13.10 -18.14 3.40
N LYS A 93 -12.67 -17.87 2.17
CA LYS A 93 -11.96 -16.64 1.82
C LYS A 93 -12.81 -15.39 2.13
N GLU A 94 -14.10 -15.48 1.88
CA GLU A 94 -15.09 -14.41 2.10
C GLU A 94 -15.20 -14.05 3.59
N ASP A 95 -15.05 -15.02 4.49
CA ASP A 95 -15.09 -14.78 5.94
C ASP A 95 -13.91 -13.92 6.40
N ILE A 96 -12.72 -14.22 5.88
CA ILE A 96 -11.50 -13.43 6.16
C ILE A 96 -11.65 -12.02 5.58
N GLN A 97 -12.12 -11.91 4.34
CA GLN A 97 -12.33 -10.61 3.69
C GLN A 97 -13.35 -9.76 4.46
N PHE A 98 -14.43 -10.38 4.93
CA PHE A 98 -15.44 -9.70 5.74
C PHE A 98 -14.82 -9.13 7.03
N LEU A 99 -14.02 -9.92 7.76
CA LEU A 99 -13.35 -9.46 8.97
C LEU A 99 -12.39 -8.31 8.72
N ILE A 100 -11.62 -8.37 7.63
CA ILE A 100 -10.71 -7.28 7.25
C ILE A 100 -11.51 -6.01 6.93
N GLN A 101 -12.64 -6.11 6.23
CA GLN A 101 -13.51 -4.98 5.93
C GLN A 101 -14.17 -4.40 7.18
N ASP A 102 -14.60 -5.24 8.12
CA ASP A 102 -15.15 -4.79 9.40
C ASP A 102 -14.08 -4.02 10.20
N ALA A 103 -12.88 -4.57 10.32
CA ALA A 103 -11.73 -3.90 10.93
C ALA A 103 -11.45 -2.54 10.29
N LYS A 104 -11.43 -2.48 8.95
CA LYS A 104 -11.26 -1.23 8.20
C LYS A 104 -12.32 -0.20 8.56
N GLN A 105 -13.58 -0.60 8.63
CA GLN A 105 -14.67 0.29 9.02
C GLN A 105 -14.54 0.79 10.46
N GLN A 106 -14.11 -0.06 11.39
CA GLN A 106 -13.85 0.35 12.77
C GLN A 106 -12.76 1.41 12.85
N ILE A 107 -11.65 1.23 12.11
CA ILE A 107 -10.57 2.24 12.05
C ILE A 107 -11.09 3.55 11.48
N LEU A 108 -11.81 3.53 10.36
CA LEU A 108 -12.31 4.76 9.69
C LEU A 108 -13.33 5.51 10.54
N ARG A 109 -14.14 4.82 11.35
CA ARG A 109 -15.10 5.45 12.29
C ARG A 109 -14.40 6.12 13.47
N ASN A 110 -13.35 5.48 14.00
CA ASN A 110 -12.64 5.98 15.18
C ASN A 110 -11.58 7.03 14.85
N TYR A 111 -11.03 6.99 13.64
CA TYR A 111 -9.96 7.88 13.18
C TYR A 111 -10.36 8.62 11.90
N THR A 112 -11.38 9.48 12.02
CA THR A 112 -12.00 10.17 10.88
C THR A 112 -11.06 11.11 10.11
N SER A 113 -9.97 11.56 10.74
CA SER A 113 -8.94 12.42 10.14
C SER A 113 -7.84 11.67 9.39
N LEU A 114 -7.87 10.31 9.42
CA LEU A 114 -6.89 9.46 8.77
C LEU A 114 -7.44 8.82 7.50
N ASN A 115 -6.54 8.55 6.55
CA ASN A 115 -6.75 7.65 5.44
C ASN A 115 -5.89 6.39 5.65
N ILE A 116 -6.47 5.23 5.41
CA ILE A 116 -5.74 3.96 5.39
C ILE A 116 -5.03 3.86 4.05
N ILE A 117 -3.70 3.79 4.07
CA ILE A 117 -2.86 3.64 2.87
C ILE A 117 -2.48 2.18 2.62
N HIS A 118 -2.38 1.37 3.69
CA HIS A 118 -2.05 -0.04 3.56
C HIS A 118 -2.65 -0.87 4.70
N ILE A 119 -2.98 -2.14 4.41
CA ILE A 119 -3.52 -3.11 5.37
C ILE A 119 -2.64 -4.36 5.30
N ILE A 120 -2.05 -4.73 6.43
CA ILE A 120 -1.17 -5.88 6.56
C ILE A 120 -1.81 -6.86 7.55
N VAL A 121 -2.16 -8.05 7.09
CA VAL A 121 -2.51 -9.14 8.02
C VAL A 121 -1.21 -9.76 8.48
N LYS A 122 -0.91 -9.60 9.76
CA LYS A 122 0.32 -10.07 10.39
C LYS A 122 0.28 -11.57 10.67
N SER A 123 -0.85 -12.05 11.16
CA SER A 123 -1.03 -13.46 11.49
C SER A 123 -2.49 -13.87 11.44
N TYR A 124 -2.70 -15.15 11.18
CA TYR A 124 -3.97 -15.86 11.32
C TYR A 124 -3.79 -16.91 12.40
N LYS A 125 -4.75 -17.05 13.30
CA LYS A 125 -4.73 -18.08 14.32
C LYS A 125 -6.08 -18.79 14.34
N ILE A 126 -6.10 -20.11 14.10
CA ILE A 126 -7.27 -20.97 14.22
C ILE A 126 -7.10 -21.86 15.44
N ASP A 127 -8.04 -21.78 16.39
CA ASP A 127 -8.14 -22.58 17.62
C ASP A 127 -6.83 -22.54 18.38
N ASN A 128 -5.81 -22.31 18.33
CA ASN A 128 -4.49 -22.19 18.96
C ASN A 128 -3.34 -22.48 17.99
N THR A 129 -3.63 -22.65 16.68
CA THR A 129 -2.61 -22.89 15.66
C THR A 129 -2.38 -21.65 14.83
N ASP A 130 -1.14 -21.20 14.73
CA ASP A 130 -0.74 -20.03 13.95
C ASP A 130 -0.49 -20.38 12.48
N TYR A 131 -0.94 -19.50 11.59
CA TYR A 131 -0.78 -19.60 10.14
C TYR A 131 -0.19 -18.32 9.56
N VAL A 132 0.78 -18.46 8.67
CA VAL A 132 1.39 -17.33 7.95
C VAL A 132 0.53 -16.91 6.75
N PHE A 133 -0.13 -17.88 6.12
CA PHE A 133 -1.00 -17.67 4.97
C PHE A 133 -2.47 -17.89 5.34
N PRO A 134 -3.43 -17.30 4.59
CA PRO A 134 -4.86 -17.48 4.85
C PRO A 134 -5.24 -18.96 4.91
N PRO A 135 -5.71 -19.46 6.07
CA PRO A 135 -6.03 -20.87 6.29
C PRO A 135 -7.44 -21.20 5.76
N ILE A 136 -7.57 -21.34 4.44
CA ILE A 136 -8.86 -21.58 3.78
C ILE A 136 -9.20 -23.08 3.78
N ASN A 137 -10.49 -23.41 3.87
CA ASN A 137 -11.06 -24.77 3.90
C ASN A 137 -10.66 -25.61 5.14
N ILE A 138 -10.21 -24.98 6.20
CA ILE A 138 -9.93 -25.60 7.51
C ILE A 138 -11.17 -25.43 8.39
N ASN A 139 -11.55 -26.48 9.13
CA ASN A 139 -12.58 -26.36 10.16
C ASN A 139 -12.07 -25.43 11.26
N CYS A 140 -12.95 -24.54 11.72
CA CYS A 140 -12.57 -23.46 12.62
C CYS A 140 -13.66 -23.26 13.66
N ASP A 141 -13.30 -23.34 14.95
CA ASP A 141 -14.17 -22.90 16.03
C ASP A 141 -13.95 -21.44 16.35
N LEU A 142 -12.70 -21.00 16.33
CA LEU A 142 -12.29 -19.65 16.66
C LEU A 142 -11.18 -19.16 15.72
N LEU A 143 -11.46 -18.07 15.00
CA LEU A 143 -10.45 -17.37 14.19
C LEU A 143 -10.02 -16.08 14.89
N SER A 144 -8.72 -15.90 15.04
CA SER A 144 -8.11 -14.62 15.40
C SER A 144 -7.28 -14.07 14.23
N LEU A 145 -7.43 -12.78 13.96
CA LEU A 145 -6.63 -12.04 12.97
C LEU A 145 -5.92 -10.88 13.65
N ASP A 146 -4.60 -10.81 13.48
CA ASP A 146 -3.82 -9.63 13.82
C ASP A 146 -3.56 -8.80 12.57
N ILE A 147 -4.04 -7.56 12.57
CA ILE A 147 -3.99 -6.67 11.40
C ILE A 147 -3.27 -5.38 11.79
N ILE A 148 -2.41 -4.90 10.89
CA ILE A 148 -1.76 -3.60 10.99
C ILE A 148 -2.32 -2.70 9.89
N PHE A 149 -2.83 -1.54 10.27
CA PHE A 149 -3.25 -0.48 9.37
C PHE A 149 -2.18 0.60 9.34
N LEU A 150 -1.61 0.86 8.18
CA LEU A 150 -0.78 2.03 7.96
C LEU A 150 -1.67 3.18 7.49
N CYS A 151 -1.62 4.29 8.22
CA CYS A 151 -2.51 5.42 8.03
C CYS A 151 -1.71 6.72 7.85
N LEU A 152 -2.26 7.63 7.05
CA LEU A 152 -1.78 9.00 6.93
C LEU A 152 -2.91 9.99 7.23
N PRO A 153 -2.60 11.17 7.80
CA PRO A 153 -3.58 12.27 7.90
C PRO A 153 -4.10 12.66 6.51
N LYS A 154 -5.42 12.83 6.37
CA LYS A 154 -6.08 13.20 5.11
C LYS A 154 -5.42 14.41 4.44
N LYS A 155 -5.14 15.46 5.21
CA LYS A 155 -4.46 16.67 4.73
C LYS A 155 -3.07 16.46 4.12
N ASN A 156 -2.45 15.32 4.36
CA ASN A 156 -1.14 15.00 3.78
C ASN A 156 -1.28 14.34 2.40
N ILE A 157 -2.40 13.64 2.17
CA ILE A 157 -2.68 12.97 0.88
C ILE A 157 -3.20 13.99 -0.15
N GLU A 158 -3.99 14.98 0.31
CA GLU A 158 -4.51 16.07 -0.55
C GLU A 158 -3.40 16.97 -1.13
N LYS A 159 -2.17 16.83 -0.64
CA LYS A 159 -0.99 17.60 -1.08
C LYS A 159 -0.01 16.82 -1.95
N ILE A 160 -0.32 15.56 -2.25
CA ILE A 160 0.42 14.66 -3.13
C ILE A 160 -0.33 14.55 -4.46
#